data_fc396b4e3213768689841a50cb8d7216
#
_entry.id   fc396b4e3213768689841a50cb8d7216
#
_cell.length_a   1.000
_cell.length_b   1.000
_cell.length_c   1.000
_cell.angle_alpha   90.00
_cell.angle_beta   90.00
_cell.angle_gamma   90.00
#
_symmetry.space_group_name_H-M   'P 1'
#
loop_
_entity.id
_entity.type
_entity.pdbx_description
1 polymer ?
#
loop_
_entity_poly.entity_id
_entity_poly.type
_entity_poly.pdbx_seq_one_letter_code
_entity_poly.pdbx_strand_id
1 'polypeptide(L)'
;MSMTRFACLCVFLVLCACSDYPRDPEDSLARAHEHGLRVGLSHDPPFVDLSGREPAGIEVDWIRRFAHGRGMEVEWVVDGHDALMLELLDFRLHLVAGGHRRDSPWKDASWSLPVKIATADGLVERRFALPPGENAWQLALDRQLHADA
;
A
#
# COMPACT_ATOMS: atom_id res chain seq x y z
N MET A 1 11.90 -0.08 -51.52
CA MET A 1 11.98 -0.57 -50.14
C MET A 1 10.99 -1.71 -49.99
N SER A 2 11.46 -2.94 -49.69
CA SER A 2 10.63 -4.14 -49.75
C SER A 2 9.53 -4.12 -48.70
N MET A 3 8.29 -4.52 -49.10
CA MET A 3 7.11 -4.62 -48.25
C MET A 3 7.38 -5.41 -46.95
N THR A 4 8.28 -6.39 -47.03
CA THR A 4 8.74 -7.21 -45.87
C THR A 4 9.50 -6.39 -44.82
N ARG A 5 10.28 -5.37 -45.22
CA ARG A 5 11.02 -4.50 -44.31
C ARG A 5 10.07 -3.53 -43.55
N PHE A 6 8.99 -3.11 -44.22
CA PHE A 6 8.00 -2.24 -43.63
C PHE A 6 7.16 -3.01 -42.60
N ALA A 7 6.78 -4.27 -42.93
CA ALA A 7 6.06 -5.15 -42.02
C ALA A 7 6.88 -5.48 -40.75
N CYS A 8 8.19 -5.76 -40.88
CA CYS A 8 9.06 -5.99 -39.74
C CYS A 8 9.21 -4.75 -38.86
N LEU A 9 9.28 -3.55 -39.42
CA LEU A 9 9.39 -2.30 -38.67
C LEU A 9 8.11 -2.02 -37.86
N CYS A 10 6.93 -2.29 -38.44
CA CYS A 10 5.64 -2.13 -37.75
C CYS A 10 5.45 -3.15 -36.61
N VAL A 11 5.92 -4.39 -36.76
CA VAL A 11 5.88 -5.40 -35.69
C VAL A 11 6.83 -5.02 -34.54
N PHE A 12 7.99 -4.44 -34.82
CA PHE A 12 8.92 -3.99 -33.77
C PHE A 12 8.40 -2.79 -32.99
N LEU A 13 7.68 -1.87 -33.64
CA LEU A 13 7.04 -0.72 -32.98
C LEU A 13 5.87 -1.12 -32.05
N VAL A 14 5.14 -2.17 -32.39
CA VAL A 14 4.05 -2.68 -31.54
C VAL A 14 4.58 -3.39 -30.28
N LEU A 15 5.76 -4.01 -30.34
CA LEU A 15 6.39 -4.67 -29.19
C LEU A 15 6.99 -3.69 -28.18
N CYS A 16 7.28 -2.44 -28.56
CA CYS A 16 7.73 -1.39 -27.63
C CYS A 16 6.58 -0.69 -26.87
N ALA A 17 5.33 -1.00 -27.17
CA ALA A 17 4.15 -0.38 -26.53
C ALA A 17 3.73 -1.06 -25.21
N CYS A 18 4.46 -2.08 -24.72
CA CYS A 18 4.29 -2.61 -23.36
C CYS A 18 5.00 -1.66 -22.38
N SER A 19 4.36 -0.53 -22.11
CA SER A 19 4.84 0.42 -21.13
C SER A 19 4.53 -0.04 -19.71
N ASP A 20 5.40 0.32 -18.79
CA ASP A 20 5.40 0.06 -17.35
C ASP A 20 4.01 0.09 -16.72
N TYR A 21 3.45 -1.07 -16.47
CA TYR A 21 2.21 -1.24 -15.75
C TYR A 21 2.40 -2.33 -14.68
N PRO A 22 2.02 -2.11 -13.44
CA PRO A 22 1.24 -1.00 -12.87
C PRO A 22 2.09 0.26 -12.60
N ARG A 23 1.45 1.45 -12.58
CA ARG A 23 2.10 2.75 -12.36
C ARG A 23 1.66 3.36 -11.03
N ASP A 24 2.56 4.16 -10.48
CA ASP A 24 2.31 5.09 -9.38
C ASP A 24 2.45 6.52 -9.92
N PRO A 25 1.35 7.22 -10.24
CA PRO A 25 1.41 8.61 -10.75
C PRO A 25 2.17 9.59 -9.85
N GLU A 26 2.14 9.37 -8.53
CA GLU A 26 2.85 10.18 -7.53
C GLU A 26 4.10 9.47 -6.98
N ASP A 27 4.56 8.42 -7.65
CA ASP A 27 5.78 7.67 -7.32
C ASP A 27 5.86 7.15 -5.87
N SER A 28 4.72 6.77 -5.28
CA SER A 28 4.65 6.37 -3.86
C SER A 28 5.61 5.26 -3.50
N LEU A 29 5.74 4.22 -4.33
CA LEU A 29 6.67 3.13 -4.07
C LEU A 29 8.14 3.60 -4.12
N ALA A 30 8.49 4.42 -5.10
CA ALA A 30 9.85 4.96 -5.23
C ALA A 30 10.19 5.88 -4.05
N ARG A 31 9.28 6.79 -3.69
CA ARG A 31 9.47 7.68 -2.53
C ARG A 31 9.63 6.93 -1.22
N ALA A 32 8.87 5.83 -1.02
CA ALA A 32 9.01 4.99 0.16
C ALA A 32 10.40 4.33 0.24
N HIS A 33 10.99 3.96 -0.91
CA HIS A 33 12.36 3.43 -0.96
C HIS A 33 13.43 4.49 -0.71
N GLU A 34 13.25 5.70 -1.22
CA GLU A 34 14.26 6.77 -1.12
C GLU A 34 14.22 7.51 0.22
N HIS A 35 13.04 7.71 0.78
CA HIS A 35 12.83 8.60 1.94
C HIS A 35 12.25 7.89 3.16
N GLY A 36 11.99 6.59 3.06
CA GLY A 36 11.32 5.82 4.10
C GLY A 36 9.81 5.73 3.94
N LEU A 37 9.24 4.73 4.56
CA LEU A 37 7.82 4.40 4.52
C LEU A 37 7.09 5.19 5.61
N ARG A 38 6.36 6.25 5.23
CA ARG A 38 5.53 7.03 6.16
C ARG A 38 4.17 6.39 6.35
N VAL A 39 3.86 5.98 7.58
CA VAL A 39 2.69 5.19 7.94
C VAL A 39 1.85 5.91 8.98
N GLY A 40 0.61 6.21 8.63
CA GLY A 40 -0.38 6.70 9.59
C GLY A 40 -0.95 5.58 10.45
N LEU A 41 -1.04 5.79 11.75
CA LEU A 41 -1.57 4.82 12.70
C LEU A 41 -2.72 5.39 13.52
N SER A 42 -3.89 4.75 13.42
CA SER A 42 -5.03 4.97 14.31
C SER A 42 -5.08 3.88 15.37
N HIS A 43 -5.33 4.25 16.63
CA HIS A 43 -5.45 3.27 17.73
C HIS A 43 -6.64 2.35 17.54
N ASP A 44 -6.40 1.05 17.38
CA ASP A 44 -7.41 0.01 17.14
C ASP A 44 -6.89 -1.37 17.60
N PRO A 45 -6.73 -1.60 18.91
CA PRO A 45 -6.22 -2.87 19.41
C PRO A 45 -7.20 -4.04 19.14
N PRO A 46 -6.72 -5.24 18.88
CA PRO A 46 -5.31 -5.70 18.93
C PRO A 46 -4.52 -5.46 17.62
N PHE A 47 -5.08 -4.77 16.64
CA PHE A 47 -4.50 -4.59 15.31
C PHE A 47 -3.43 -3.49 15.31
N VAL A 48 -3.74 -2.35 15.92
CA VAL A 48 -2.83 -1.23 16.15
C VAL A 48 -2.97 -0.79 17.61
N ASP A 49 -1.95 -1.04 18.40
CA ASP A 49 -1.89 -0.65 19.81
C ASP A 49 -0.86 0.47 19.99
N LEU A 50 -1.32 1.64 20.40
CA LEU A 50 -0.53 2.85 20.65
C LEU A 50 -0.38 3.16 22.14
N SER A 51 -0.73 2.25 23.04
CA SER A 51 -0.64 2.45 24.50
C SER A 51 0.78 2.38 25.04
N GLY A 52 1.71 1.76 24.29
CA GLY A 52 3.12 1.62 24.64
C GLY A 52 3.99 2.77 24.14
N ARG A 53 5.32 2.65 24.37
CA ARG A 53 6.31 3.61 23.81
C ARG A 53 6.46 3.49 22.30
N GLU A 54 6.31 2.29 21.79
CA GLU A 54 6.40 1.95 20.38
C GLU A 54 5.07 1.39 19.93
N PRO A 55 4.65 1.68 18.69
CA PRO A 55 3.47 1.05 18.12
C PRO A 55 3.60 -0.48 18.09
N ALA A 56 2.52 -1.16 18.41
CA ALA A 56 2.45 -2.62 18.41
C ALA A 56 1.15 -3.10 17.76
N GLY A 57 1.02 -4.41 17.55
CA GLY A 57 -0.19 -5.03 17.03
C GLY A 57 0.03 -5.71 15.67
N ILE A 58 -0.98 -6.45 15.26
CA ILE A 58 -0.89 -7.37 14.11
C ILE A 58 -0.61 -6.61 12.81
N GLU A 59 -1.29 -5.49 12.59
CA GLU A 59 -1.09 -4.67 11.38
C GLU A 59 0.28 -3.97 11.40
N VAL A 60 0.73 -3.51 12.57
CA VAL A 60 2.06 -2.91 12.75
C VAL A 60 3.17 -3.90 12.44
N ASP A 61 3.02 -5.16 12.87
CA ASP A 61 4.01 -6.21 12.59
C ASP A 61 4.05 -6.58 11.11
N TRP A 62 2.91 -6.56 10.41
CA TRP A 62 2.90 -6.74 8.95
C TRP A 62 3.65 -5.62 8.23
N ILE A 63 3.41 -4.38 8.62
CA ILE A 63 4.08 -3.22 8.02
C ILE A 63 5.59 -3.28 8.27
N ARG A 64 6.01 -3.65 9.49
CA ARG A 64 7.43 -3.85 9.80
C ARG A 64 8.08 -4.91 8.92
N ARG A 65 7.43 -6.08 8.76
CA ARG A 65 7.95 -7.14 7.88
C ARG A 65 8.02 -6.70 6.43
N PHE A 66 7.00 -6.01 5.95
CA PHE A 66 6.97 -5.46 4.59
C PHE A 66 8.14 -4.50 4.36
N ALA A 67 8.34 -3.53 5.24
CA ALA A 67 9.41 -2.55 5.15
C ALA A 67 10.80 -3.21 5.25
N HIS A 68 10.98 -4.09 6.23
CA HIS A 68 12.24 -4.83 6.42
C HIS A 68 12.61 -5.66 5.19
N GLY A 69 11.65 -6.41 4.61
CA GLY A 69 11.89 -7.23 3.42
C GLY A 69 12.27 -6.42 2.18
N ARG A 70 12.06 -5.10 2.20
CA ARG A 70 12.38 -4.16 1.11
C ARG A 70 13.50 -3.18 1.44
N GLY A 71 14.11 -3.30 2.63
CA GLY A 71 15.17 -2.40 3.09
C GLY A 71 14.69 -0.95 3.33
N MET A 72 13.40 -0.77 3.63
CA MET A 72 12.84 0.55 3.93
C MET A 72 12.81 0.80 5.44
N GLU A 73 13.11 2.03 5.86
CA GLU A 73 12.83 2.50 7.21
C GLU A 73 11.37 2.90 7.35
N VAL A 74 10.80 2.81 8.55
CA VAL A 74 9.41 3.18 8.81
C VAL A 74 9.36 4.41 9.69
N GLU A 75 8.65 5.43 9.22
CA GLU A 75 8.26 6.61 9.99
C GLU A 75 6.79 6.47 10.42
N TRP A 76 6.57 6.35 11.72
CA TRP A 76 5.23 6.27 12.29
C TRP A 76 4.64 7.64 12.54
N VAL A 77 3.47 7.91 11.95
CA VAL A 77 2.70 9.14 12.16
C VAL A 77 1.44 8.78 12.93
N VAL A 78 1.32 9.30 14.16
CA VAL A 78 0.17 9.04 15.04
C VAL A 78 -0.68 10.30 15.11
N ASP A 79 -1.92 10.21 14.69
CA ASP A 79 -2.89 11.30 14.75
C ASP A 79 -4.33 10.75 14.76
N GLY A 80 -5.31 11.64 14.81
CA GLY A 80 -6.72 11.29 14.63
C GLY A 80 -6.95 10.68 13.24
N HIS A 81 -7.85 9.69 13.18
CA HIS A 81 -8.09 8.92 11.96
C HIS A 81 -8.39 9.80 10.74
N ASP A 82 -9.27 10.80 10.90
CA ASP A 82 -9.65 11.69 9.78
C ASP A 82 -8.47 12.55 9.29
N ALA A 83 -7.61 13.01 10.20
CA ALA A 83 -6.42 13.77 9.84
C ALA A 83 -5.45 12.90 9.03
N LEU A 84 -5.21 11.66 9.46
CA LEU A 84 -4.37 10.69 8.75
C LEU A 84 -4.92 10.39 7.35
N MET A 85 -6.23 10.23 7.22
CA MET A 85 -6.86 9.96 5.92
C MET A 85 -6.74 11.17 4.97
N LEU A 86 -6.85 12.40 5.47
CA LEU A 86 -6.61 13.60 4.66
C LEU A 86 -5.14 13.69 4.20
N GLU A 87 -4.19 13.39 5.09
CA GLU A 87 -2.77 13.33 4.71
C GLU A 87 -2.47 12.23 3.68
N LEU A 88 -3.18 11.11 3.76
CA LEU A 88 -3.08 10.02 2.78
C LEU A 88 -3.57 10.48 1.39
N LEU A 89 -4.73 11.14 1.33
CA LEU A 89 -5.29 11.66 0.08
C LEU A 89 -4.42 12.76 -0.55
N ASP A 90 -3.66 13.49 0.28
CA ASP A 90 -2.66 14.47 -0.14
C ASP A 90 -1.28 13.84 -0.45
N PHE A 91 -1.18 12.51 -0.51
CA PHE A 91 0.06 11.75 -0.79
C PHE A 91 1.20 12.03 0.19
N ARG A 92 0.90 12.50 1.40
CA ARG A 92 1.89 12.72 2.48
C ARG A 92 2.16 11.46 3.30
N LEU A 93 1.27 10.49 3.25
CA LEU A 93 1.43 9.16 3.81
C LEU A 93 1.42 8.10 2.71
N HIS A 94 2.13 7.01 2.91
CA HIS A 94 2.14 5.87 2.00
C HIS A 94 1.04 4.86 2.31
N LEU A 95 0.64 4.75 3.58
CA LEU A 95 -0.51 3.97 4.01
C LEU A 95 -1.04 4.44 5.35
N VAL A 96 -2.31 4.10 5.65
CA VAL A 96 -2.89 4.24 6.99
C VAL A 96 -3.40 2.90 7.46
N ALA A 97 -3.08 2.56 8.72
CA ALA A 97 -3.50 1.34 9.41
C ALA A 97 -4.36 1.67 10.65
N GLY A 98 -5.17 0.72 11.08
CA GLY A 98 -6.09 0.86 12.21
C GLY A 98 -7.49 1.32 11.80
N GLY A 99 -8.50 0.54 12.17
CA GLY A 99 -9.90 0.90 12.00
C GLY A 99 -10.52 0.64 10.62
N HIS A 100 -9.81 0.02 9.68
CA HIS A 100 -10.32 -0.16 8.33
C HIS A 100 -11.04 -1.49 8.14
N ARG A 101 -12.36 -1.38 7.94
CA ARG A 101 -13.25 -2.46 7.54
C ARG A 101 -13.73 -2.26 6.10
N ARG A 102 -14.52 -3.22 5.60
CA ARG A 102 -15.02 -3.24 4.22
C ARG A 102 -15.90 -2.04 3.84
N ASP A 103 -16.55 -1.43 4.81
CA ASP A 103 -17.57 -0.38 4.66
C ASP A 103 -17.05 1.02 5.01
N SER A 104 -15.77 1.28 4.75
CA SER A 104 -15.16 2.60 4.99
C SER A 104 -15.89 3.72 4.22
N PRO A 105 -16.13 4.89 4.86
CA PRO A 105 -16.71 6.05 4.21
C PRO A 105 -15.74 6.75 3.22
N TRP A 106 -14.46 6.47 3.30
CA TRP A 106 -13.39 7.09 2.50
C TRP A 106 -13.34 6.51 1.08
N LYS A 107 -14.23 7.03 0.20
CA LYS A 107 -14.40 6.49 -1.17
C LYS A 107 -13.27 6.85 -2.12
N ASP A 108 -12.56 7.94 -1.83
CA ASP A 108 -11.47 8.44 -2.67
C ASP A 108 -10.13 7.73 -2.40
N ALA A 109 -9.99 7.05 -1.27
CA ALA A 109 -8.82 6.25 -0.97
C ALA A 109 -8.80 4.93 -1.76
N SER A 110 -7.60 4.46 -2.12
CA SER A 110 -7.39 3.08 -2.56
C SER A 110 -7.28 2.15 -1.35
N TRP A 111 -7.51 0.86 -1.57
CA TRP A 111 -7.54 -0.13 -0.50
C TRP A 111 -6.72 -1.36 -0.88
N SER A 112 -5.95 -1.87 0.07
CA SER A 112 -5.33 -3.18 -0.09
C SER A 112 -6.39 -4.27 -0.27
N LEU A 113 -6.00 -5.40 -0.83
CA LEU A 113 -6.81 -6.61 -0.75
C LEU A 113 -7.06 -6.98 0.72
N PRO A 114 -8.24 -7.53 1.04
CA PRO A 114 -8.58 -7.88 2.40
C PRO A 114 -7.73 -9.03 2.92
N VAL A 115 -7.26 -8.91 4.15
CA VAL A 115 -6.58 -9.97 4.88
C VAL A 115 -7.48 -10.48 6.00
N LYS A 116 -7.61 -11.79 6.13
CA LYS A 116 -8.39 -12.43 7.18
C LYS A 116 -7.51 -12.76 8.38
N ILE A 117 -7.88 -12.27 9.54
CA ILE A 117 -7.17 -12.46 10.80
C ILE A 117 -8.05 -13.29 11.74
N ALA A 118 -7.47 -14.35 12.32
CA ALA A 118 -8.11 -15.07 13.40
C ALA A 118 -7.97 -14.29 14.71
N THR A 119 -9.09 -13.99 15.35
CA THR A 119 -9.16 -13.38 16.67
C THR A 119 -9.92 -14.29 17.64
N ALA A 120 -9.94 -13.96 18.91
CA ALA A 120 -10.73 -14.71 19.90
C ALA A 120 -12.23 -14.76 19.55
N ASP A 121 -12.74 -13.72 18.87
CA ASP A 121 -14.14 -13.58 18.49
C ASP A 121 -14.44 -14.09 17.07
N GLY A 122 -13.46 -14.70 16.39
CA GLY A 122 -13.61 -15.26 15.03
C GLY A 122 -12.71 -14.62 14.00
N LEU A 123 -13.03 -14.84 12.71
CA LEU A 123 -12.28 -14.27 11.59
C LEU A 123 -12.74 -12.83 11.32
N VAL A 124 -11.78 -11.92 11.34
CA VAL A 124 -11.99 -10.50 11.02
C VAL A 124 -11.27 -10.15 9.73
N GLU A 125 -11.95 -9.46 8.82
CA GLU A 125 -11.38 -8.96 7.57
C GLU A 125 -10.82 -7.54 7.78
N ARG A 126 -9.55 -7.33 7.40
CA ARG A 126 -8.83 -6.07 7.57
C ARG A 126 -8.24 -5.61 6.26
N ARG A 127 -8.06 -4.29 6.11
CA ARG A 127 -7.46 -3.62 4.95
C ARG A 127 -6.59 -2.46 5.37
N PHE A 128 -5.66 -2.10 4.52
CA PHE A 128 -4.91 -0.85 4.63
C PHE A 128 -5.46 0.19 3.66
N ALA A 129 -5.55 1.44 4.11
CA ALA A 129 -5.84 2.55 3.22
C ALA A 129 -4.56 3.00 2.50
N LEU A 130 -4.68 3.28 1.22
CA LEU A 130 -3.57 3.64 0.32
C LEU A 130 -3.92 4.92 -0.42
N PRO A 131 -2.92 5.70 -0.88
CA PRO A 131 -3.16 6.85 -1.73
C PRO A 131 -3.87 6.44 -3.02
N PRO A 132 -4.74 7.30 -3.56
CA PRO A 132 -5.53 6.97 -4.75
C PRO A 132 -4.65 6.79 -6.00
N GLY A 133 -4.93 5.75 -6.77
CA GLY A 133 -4.29 5.52 -8.07
C GLY A 133 -2.87 4.95 -8.06
N GLU A 134 -2.27 4.76 -6.89
CA GLU A 134 -0.90 4.23 -6.72
C GLU A 134 -0.89 2.69 -6.85
N ASN A 135 -1.00 2.22 -8.10
CA ASN A 135 -1.24 0.79 -8.38
C ASN A 135 -0.01 -0.08 -8.19
N ALA A 136 1.19 0.43 -8.48
CA ALA A 136 2.44 -0.32 -8.25
C ALA A 136 2.67 -0.48 -6.73
N TRP A 137 2.43 0.57 -5.96
CA TRP A 137 2.47 0.56 -4.51
C TRP A 137 1.47 -0.45 -3.93
N GLN A 138 0.20 -0.37 -4.33
CA GLN A 138 -0.83 -1.31 -3.90
C GLN A 138 -0.46 -2.76 -4.20
N LEU A 139 -0.03 -3.05 -5.43
CA LEU A 139 0.37 -4.40 -5.83
C LEU A 139 1.57 -4.92 -5.02
N ALA A 140 2.54 -4.05 -4.72
CA ALA A 140 3.69 -4.41 -3.91
C ALA A 140 3.29 -4.83 -2.49
N LEU A 141 2.36 -4.08 -1.88
CA LEU A 141 1.82 -4.38 -0.55
C LEU A 141 0.97 -5.68 -0.56
N ASP A 142 0.03 -5.80 -1.50
CA ASP A 142 -0.88 -6.93 -1.60
C ASP A 142 -0.13 -8.26 -1.79
N ARG A 143 0.92 -8.28 -2.60
CA ARG A 143 1.77 -9.47 -2.78
C ARG A 143 2.40 -9.95 -1.47
N GLN A 144 2.88 -9.03 -0.63
CA GLN A 144 3.47 -9.39 0.66
C GLN A 144 2.40 -9.87 1.65
N LEU A 145 1.30 -9.16 1.76
CA LEU A 145 0.22 -9.53 2.68
C LEU A 145 -0.34 -10.93 2.42
N HIS A 146 -0.39 -11.34 1.13
CA HIS A 146 -0.89 -12.66 0.75
C HIS A 146 0.18 -13.75 0.67
N ALA A 147 1.45 -13.41 0.70
CA ALA A 147 2.53 -14.37 0.83
C ALA A 147 2.71 -14.85 2.29
N ASP A 148 2.32 -14.02 3.24
CA ASP A 148 2.47 -14.26 4.69
C ASP A 148 1.17 -14.81 5.35
N ALA A 149 0.09 -15.04 4.57
CA ALA A 149 -1.23 -15.42 5.06
C ALA A 149 -1.45 -16.96 5.08
#